data_0f7bd3abacc00737f4193ddd9c223dbe
#
_entry.id   0f7bd3abacc00737f4193ddd9c223dbe
#
_cell.length_a   1.000
_cell.length_b   1.000
_cell.length_c   1.000
_cell.angle_alpha   90.00
_cell.angle_beta   90.00
_cell.angle_gamma   90.00
#
_symmetry.space_group_name_H-M   'P 1'
#
loop_
_entity.id
_entity.type
_entity.pdbx_description
1 polymer ?
#
loop_
_entity_poly.entity_id
_entity_poly.type
_entity_poly.pdbx_seq_one_letter_code
_entity_poly.pdbx_strand_id
1 'polypeptide(L)' 'MRYHIYWNDKVLFKDLDEEEFENIWSKLHWVYNKELNYICI' A
#
# COMPACT_ATOMS: atom_id res chain seq x y z
N MET A 1 -6.90 8.25 -9.53
CA MET A 1 -6.46 8.33 -8.14
C MET A 1 -5.21 7.49 -7.94
N ARG A 2 -4.33 7.99 -7.14
CA ARG A 2 -3.08 7.30 -6.90
C ARG A 2 -2.95 6.91 -5.45
N TYR A 3 -2.31 5.77 -5.20
CA TYR A 3 -2.15 5.24 -3.86
C TYR A 3 -0.68 5.09 -3.53
N HIS A 4 -0.36 5.38 -2.26
CA HIS A 4 0.98 5.17 -1.72
C HIS A 4 0.85 4.28 -0.51
N ILE A 5 1.66 3.25 -0.43
CA ILE A 5 1.62 2.31 0.67
C ILE A 5 2.84 2.52 1.56
N TYR A 6 2.58 2.61 2.85
CA TYR A 6 3.61 2.84 3.86
C TYR A 6 3.63 1.71 4.87
N TRP A 7 4.80 1.42 5.35
CA TRP A 7 4.98 0.47 6.43
C TRP A 7 5.96 1.06 7.43
N ASN A 8 5.48 1.32 8.64
CA ASN A 8 6.30 1.81 9.75
C ASN A 8 7.17 3.01 9.32
N ASP A 9 6.53 4.04 8.81
CA ASP A 9 7.17 5.29 8.36
C ASP A 9 8.00 5.18 7.09
N LYS A 10 8.02 4.02 6.47
CA LYS A 10 8.73 3.85 5.21
C LYS A 10 7.75 3.65 4.07
N VAL A 11 8.01 4.31 2.96
CA VAL A 11 7.17 4.12 1.80
C VAL A 11 7.62 2.86 1.07
N LEU A 12 6.67 1.94 0.87
CA LEU A 12 6.94 0.71 0.14
C LEU A 12 6.64 0.87 -1.34
N PHE A 13 5.54 1.53 -1.66
CA PHE A 13 5.11 1.73 -3.04
C PHE A 13 4.56 3.14 -3.21
N LYS A 14 4.76 3.68 -4.40
CA LYS A 14 4.25 4.99 -4.77
C LYS A 14 3.54 4.94 -6.11
N ASP A 15 2.62 5.88 -6.30
CA ASP A 15 1.96 6.08 -7.59
C ASP A 15 1.29 4.84 -8.14
N LEU A 16 0.66 4.08 -7.29
CA LEU A 16 -0.11 2.93 -7.70
C LEU A 16 -1.49 3.36 -8.16
N ASP A 17 -1.97 2.78 -9.26
CA ASP A 17 -3.35 2.99 -9.63
C ASP A 17 -4.23 2.06 -8.78
N GLU A 18 -5.54 2.18 -8.97
CA GLU A 18 -6.49 1.44 -8.14
C GLU A 18 -6.30 -0.08 -8.27
N GLU A 19 -6.13 -0.55 -9.48
CA GLU A 19 -5.97 -1.98 -9.72
C GLU A 19 -4.67 -2.51 -9.14
N GLU A 20 -3.58 -1.80 -9.36
CA GLU A 20 -2.30 -2.18 -8.80
C GLU A 20 -2.32 -2.16 -7.27
N PHE A 21 -2.95 -1.13 -6.72
CA PHE A 21 -3.07 -1.02 -5.28
C PHE A 21 -3.81 -2.21 -4.68
N GLU A 22 -4.92 -2.58 -5.26
CA GLU A 22 -5.71 -3.70 -4.74
C GLU A 22 -4.93 -5.00 -4.78
N ASN A 23 -4.22 -5.25 -5.86
CA ASN A 23 -3.41 -6.45 -5.99
C ASN A 23 -2.29 -6.51 -4.96
N ILE A 24 -1.58 -5.40 -4.82
CA ILE A 24 -0.45 -5.33 -3.90
C ILE A 24 -0.93 -5.35 -2.46
N TRP A 25 -1.96 -4.57 -2.15
CA TRP A 25 -2.50 -4.48 -0.80
C TRP A 25 -2.97 -5.84 -0.30
N SER A 26 -3.65 -6.57 -1.15
CA SER A 26 -4.14 -7.89 -0.83
C SER A 26 -3.01 -8.85 -0.42
N LYS A 27 -1.86 -8.74 -1.10
CA LYS A 27 -0.70 -9.57 -0.77
C LYS A 27 0.04 -9.07 0.46
N LEU A 28 0.21 -7.77 0.56
CA LEU A 28 0.91 -7.18 1.70
C LEU A 28 0.18 -7.42 3.01
N HIS A 29 -1.13 -7.49 2.95
CA HIS A 29 -1.95 -7.72 4.12
C HIS A 29 -1.64 -9.06 4.79
N TRP A 30 -1.12 -10.00 4.03
CA TRP A 30 -0.69 -11.29 4.56
C TRP A 30 0.68 -11.23 5.22
N VAL A 31 1.57 -10.41 4.65
CA VAL A 31 2.95 -10.32 5.12
C VAL A 31 3.09 -9.28 6.22
N TYR A 32 2.49 -8.12 6.01
CA TYR A 32 2.54 -7.00 6.95
C TYR A 32 1.14 -6.72 7.48
N ASN A 33 0.73 -7.45 8.49
CA ASN A 33 -0.61 -7.25 9.03
C ASN A 33 -0.67 -6.15 10.09
N LYS A 34 0.48 -5.58 10.46
CA LYS A 34 0.56 -4.49 11.44
C LYS A 34 1.32 -3.31 10.86
N GLU A 35 0.90 -2.11 11.27
CA GLU A 35 1.56 -0.86 10.89
C GLU A 35 1.61 -0.62 9.39
N LEU A 36 0.78 -1.31 8.64
CA LEU A 36 0.64 -1.09 7.22
C LEU A 36 -0.42 -0.04 6.99
N ASN A 37 -0.04 1.03 6.31
CA ASN A 37 -0.92 2.15 6.02
C ASN A 37 -0.85 2.53 4.56
N TYR A 38 -1.84 3.25 4.12
CA TYR A 38 -1.81 3.79 2.78
C TYR A 38 -2.49 5.16 2.75
N ILE A 39 -2.18 5.92 1.71
CA ILE A 39 -2.88 7.16 1.43
C ILE A 39 -3.35 7.13 -0.01
N CYS A 40 -4.43 7.85 -0.25
CA CYS A 40 -5.01 8.00 -1.57
C CYS A 40 -4.95 9.47 -1.95
N ILE A 41 -4.37 9.74 -3.09
CA ILE A 41 -4.23 11.12 -3.58
C ILE A 41 -5.13 11.35 -4.78
#